data_cd3a410b03f2791388cd6d637238ff26
#
_entry.id   cd3a410b03f2791388cd6d637238ff26
#
_cell.length_a   1.000
_cell.length_b   1.000
_cell.length_c   1.000
_cell.angle_alpha   90.00
_cell.angle_beta   90.00
_cell.angle_gamma   90.00
#
_symmetry.space_group_name_H-M   'P 1'
#
loop_
_entity.id
_entity.type
_entity.pdbx_description
1 polymer ?
#
loop_
_entity_poly.entity_id
_entity_poly.type
_entity_poly.pdbx_seq_one_letter_code
_entity_poly.pdbx_strand_id
1 'polypeptide(L)'
;MRNALIRLIGWRATVLHGDPTVYDRWRWLRRHLLSGSLRTLDAGCGSGAFTLYAAKIGNQAVGVSSDEANNRKARARADILRISTAAFVQSDLRQLDEIKAQLGHFDQIICLETIEHIRDDKKLLRDLSDLLKPGGRLLLTTPFEGCPPLRGDQLSQQEDGGHVRWGYTHQDIRELFDDCGLDTVVEEYASGVLSQQIVNLQRAISTISPLLGWVVTFPLRVCQCVDPAVTNMLKHPWLSVAMVGLKRAT
;
A
#
# COMPACT_ATOMS: atom_id res chain seq x y z
N MET A 1 11.59 -20.56 -3.28
CA MET A 1 10.13 -20.76 -3.18
C MET A 1 9.33 -19.57 -3.76
N ARG A 2 9.57 -18.30 -3.36
CA ARG A 2 8.83 -17.13 -3.87
C ARG A 2 8.88 -16.94 -5.39
N ASN A 3 10.05 -17.05 -6.01
CA ASN A 3 10.20 -16.92 -7.47
C ASN A 3 9.54 -18.06 -8.27
N ALA A 4 9.48 -19.29 -7.72
CA ALA A 4 8.79 -20.41 -8.34
C ALA A 4 7.27 -20.16 -8.39
N LEU A 5 6.70 -19.62 -7.32
CA LEU A 5 5.27 -19.28 -7.28
C LEU A 5 4.90 -18.18 -8.27
N ILE A 6 5.78 -17.14 -8.43
CA ILE A 6 5.57 -16.09 -9.43
C ILE A 6 5.60 -16.66 -10.87
N ARG A 7 6.48 -17.62 -11.13
CA ARG A 7 6.50 -18.31 -12.44
C ARG A 7 5.23 -19.12 -12.71
N LEU A 8 4.61 -19.67 -11.66
CA LEU A 8 3.44 -20.54 -11.78
C LEU A 8 2.13 -19.76 -11.91
N ILE A 9 1.88 -18.78 -11.04
CA ILE A 9 0.61 -18.04 -10.96
C ILE A 9 0.75 -16.54 -11.28
N GLY A 10 1.92 -16.15 -11.80
CA GLY A 10 2.21 -14.80 -12.25
C GLY A 10 2.21 -13.78 -11.11
N TRP A 11 1.88 -12.54 -11.46
CA TRP A 11 1.85 -11.41 -10.53
C TRP A 11 1.01 -11.69 -9.27
N ARG A 12 -0.08 -12.46 -9.37
CA ARG A 12 -0.94 -12.78 -8.23
C ARG A 12 -0.18 -13.37 -7.03
N ALA A 13 0.93 -14.06 -7.28
CA ALA A 13 1.79 -14.55 -6.22
C ALA A 13 2.30 -13.45 -5.29
N THR A 14 2.48 -12.23 -5.78
CA THR A 14 3.00 -11.10 -4.99
C THR A 14 2.03 -10.64 -3.91
N VAL A 15 0.73 -10.74 -4.16
CA VAL A 15 -0.34 -10.36 -3.22
C VAL A 15 -0.85 -11.54 -2.39
N LEU A 16 -0.65 -12.77 -2.86
CA LEU A 16 -1.08 -13.97 -2.15
C LEU A 16 -0.02 -14.52 -1.19
N HIS A 17 1.26 -14.18 -1.40
CA HIS A 17 2.36 -14.69 -0.60
C HIS A 17 2.85 -13.64 0.39
N GLY A 18 2.27 -13.48 1.50
CA GLY A 18 2.71 -12.52 2.50
C GLY A 18 1.59 -12.21 3.48
N ASP A 19 1.57 -11.00 3.95
CA ASP A 19 0.52 -10.51 4.82
C ASP A 19 -0.85 -10.56 4.12
N PRO A 20 -1.89 -11.11 4.77
CA PRO A 20 -3.25 -11.19 4.23
C PRO A 20 -3.83 -9.84 3.80
N THR A 21 -3.50 -8.75 4.50
CA THR A 21 -3.99 -7.40 4.21
C THR A 21 -3.52 -6.85 2.86
N VAL A 22 -2.40 -7.35 2.32
CA VAL A 22 -1.93 -6.98 0.96
C VAL A 22 -2.97 -7.35 -0.10
N TYR A 23 -3.69 -8.45 0.09
CA TYR A 23 -4.78 -8.85 -0.81
C TYR A 23 -5.97 -7.88 -0.74
N ASP A 24 -6.35 -7.42 0.46
CA ASP A 24 -7.43 -6.45 0.63
C ASP A 24 -7.08 -5.09 0.05
N ARG A 25 -5.84 -4.62 0.28
CA ARG A 25 -5.33 -3.38 -0.34
C ARG A 25 -5.36 -3.48 -1.86
N TRP A 26 -4.98 -4.63 -2.44
CA TRP A 26 -5.11 -4.84 -3.87
C TRP A 26 -6.58 -4.83 -4.33
N ARG A 27 -7.51 -5.45 -3.58
CA ARG A 27 -8.94 -5.43 -3.91
C ARG A 27 -9.48 -4.00 -3.94
N TRP A 28 -9.05 -3.16 -3.01
CA TRP A 28 -9.39 -1.75 -2.99
C TRP A 28 -8.70 -1.00 -4.14
N LEU A 29 -7.39 -1.11 -4.27
CA LEU A 29 -6.60 -0.44 -5.29
C LEU A 29 -7.13 -0.70 -6.71
N ARG A 30 -7.49 -1.93 -7.03
CA ARG A 30 -8.00 -2.29 -8.36
C ARG A 30 -9.33 -1.62 -8.74
N ARG A 31 -10.10 -1.10 -7.78
CA ARG A 31 -11.33 -0.36 -8.04
C ARG A 31 -11.06 1.11 -8.37
N HIS A 32 -9.98 1.65 -7.86
CA HIS A 32 -9.70 3.08 -7.90
C HIS A 32 -8.50 3.45 -8.78
N LEU A 33 -7.56 2.52 -9.01
CA LEU A 33 -6.41 2.73 -9.88
C LEU A 33 -6.84 2.66 -11.34
N LEU A 34 -6.56 3.71 -12.10
CA LEU A 34 -6.88 3.77 -13.52
C LEU A 34 -5.89 2.93 -14.34
N SER A 35 -6.40 2.27 -15.36
CA SER A 35 -5.63 1.53 -16.36
C SER A 35 -5.29 2.38 -17.57
N GLY A 36 -4.31 1.95 -18.36
CA GLY A 36 -3.91 2.61 -19.61
C GLY A 36 -2.50 3.21 -19.51
N SER A 37 -2.12 3.98 -20.54
CA SER A 37 -0.76 4.55 -20.65
C SER A 37 -0.55 5.76 -19.73
N LEU A 38 -0.88 5.60 -18.45
CA LEU A 38 -0.73 6.62 -17.41
C LEU A 38 0.62 6.45 -16.69
N ARG A 39 1.15 7.54 -16.17
CA ARG A 39 2.30 7.50 -15.27
C ARG A 39 1.83 7.32 -13.84
N THR A 40 2.31 6.27 -13.18
CA THR A 40 1.95 5.92 -11.81
C THR A 40 3.18 5.87 -10.92
N LEU A 41 3.16 6.61 -9.79
CA LEU A 41 4.14 6.45 -8.71
C LEU A 41 3.58 5.50 -7.66
N ASP A 42 4.42 4.61 -7.12
CA ASP A 42 4.13 3.78 -5.94
C ASP A 42 5.12 4.20 -4.84
N ALA A 43 4.66 5.11 -3.97
CA ALA A 43 5.44 5.68 -2.88
C ALA A 43 5.44 4.73 -1.68
N GLY A 44 6.59 4.18 -1.34
CA GLY A 44 6.70 3.10 -0.35
C GLY A 44 6.44 1.73 -0.97
N CYS A 45 6.89 1.50 -2.20
CA CYS A 45 6.55 0.31 -3.00
C CYS A 45 6.97 -1.05 -2.39
N GLY A 46 7.82 -1.05 -1.37
CA GLY A 46 8.37 -2.28 -0.80
C GLY A 46 8.93 -3.20 -1.88
N SER A 47 8.48 -4.46 -1.93
CA SER A 47 8.93 -5.42 -2.93
C SER A 47 8.14 -5.38 -4.26
N GLY A 48 7.49 -4.24 -4.57
CA GLY A 48 6.96 -3.88 -5.88
C GLY A 48 5.61 -4.51 -6.26
N ALA A 49 4.81 -4.99 -5.30
CA ALA A 49 3.56 -5.68 -5.63
C ALA A 49 2.58 -4.77 -6.41
N PHE A 50 2.40 -3.55 -5.96
CA PHE A 50 1.45 -2.60 -6.55
C PHE A 50 2.05 -1.86 -7.76
N THR A 51 3.35 -1.56 -7.73
CA THR A 51 4.08 -1.06 -8.92
C THR A 51 3.94 -2.02 -10.10
N LEU A 52 4.16 -3.32 -9.87
CA LEU A 52 4.02 -4.36 -10.90
C LEU A 52 2.56 -4.55 -11.32
N TYR A 53 1.60 -4.34 -10.42
CA TYR A 53 0.19 -4.35 -10.79
C TYR A 53 -0.17 -3.18 -11.69
N ALA A 54 0.26 -1.96 -11.35
CA ALA A 54 0.05 -0.77 -12.17
C ALA A 54 0.63 -0.96 -13.58
N ALA A 55 1.87 -1.45 -13.67
CA ALA A 55 2.50 -1.77 -14.96
C ALA A 55 1.72 -2.84 -15.74
N LYS A 56 1.22 -3.88 -15.07
CA LYS A 56 0.42 -4.96 -15.70
C LYS A 56 -0.88 -4.46 -16.32
N ILE A 57 -1.50 -3.41 -15.79
CA ILE A 57 -2.73 -2.80 -16.33
C ILE A 57 -2.45 -1.67 -17.32
N GLY A 58 -1.22 -1.56 -17.82
CA GLY A 58 -0.82 -0.67 -18.90
C GLY A 58 -0.13 0.62 -18.48
N ASN A 59 0.10 0.84 -17.18
CA ASN A 59 0.75 2.07 -16.72
C ASN A 59 2.27 2.03 -16.90
N GLN A 60 2.90 3.20 -17.01
CA GLN A 60 4.31 3.40 -16.77
C GLN A 60 4.51 3.63 -15.27
N ALA A 61 4.93 2.60 -14.55
CA ALA A 61 4.96 2.60 -13.10
C ALA A 61 6.38 2.82 -12.56
N VAL A 62 6.50 3.69 -11.55
CA VAL A 62 7.74 3.91 -10.81
C VAL A 62 7.49 3.59 -9.35
N GLY A 63 8.23 2.64 -8.80
CA GLY A 63 8.23 2.32 -7.37
C GLY A 63 9.39 3.00 -6.66
N VAL A 64 9.13 3.64 -5.53
CA VAL A 64 10.15 4.24 -4.66
C VAL A 64 10.18 3.53 -3.32
N SER A 65 11.35 3.10 -2.89
CA SER A 65 11.59 2.49 -1.57
C SER A 65 13.01 2.80 -1.09
N SER A 66 13.18 3.04 0.20
CA SER A 66 14.50 3.22 0.83
C SER A 66 15.28 1.91 0.95
N ASP A 67 14.60 0.76 0.99
CA ASP A 67 15.22 -0.57 1.14
C ASP A 67 15.66 -1.15 -0.22
N GLU A 68 16.97 -1.13 -0.45
CA GLU A 68 17.56 -1.73 -1.67
C GLU A 68 17.32 -3.24 -1.79
N ALA A 69 17.20 -3.97 -0.68
CA ALA A 69 16.88 -5.40 -0.75
C ALA A 69 15.47 -5.63 -1.31
N ASN A 70 14.53 -4.75 -0.98
CA ASN A 70 13.18 -4.77 -1.56
C ASN A 70 13.19 -4.35 -3.03
N ASN A 71 13.95 -3.32 -3.39
CA ASN A 71 14.11 -2.89 -4.79
C ASN A 71 14.72 -4.01 -5.66
N ARG A 72 15.75 -4.72 -5.18
CA ARG A 72 16.29 -5.90 -5.90
C ARG A 72 15.24 -7.00 -6.08
N LYS A 73 14.44 -7.28 -5.06
CA LYS A 73 13.32 -8.25 -5.17
C LYS A 73 12.28 -7.79 -6.19
N ALA A 74 11.96 -6.51 -6.22
CA ALA A 74 11.00 -5.93 -7.15
C ALA A 74 11.48 -6.01 -8.60
N ARG A 75 12.74 -5.67 -8.87
CA ARG A 75 13.38 -5.82 -10.20
C ARG A 75 13.38 -7.28 -10.65
N ALA A 76 13.82 -8.21 -9.80
CA ALA A 76 13.82 -9.64 -10.13
C ALA A 76 12.39 -10.18 -10.43
N ARG A 77 11.38 -9.65 -9.79
CA ARG A 77 9.97 -10.00 -10.08
C ARG A 77 9.53 -9.41 -11.42
N ALA A 78 9.90 -8.17 -11.74
CA ALA A 78 9.64 -7.56 -13.04
C ALA A 78 10.23 -8.39 -14.17
N ASP A 79 11.48 -8.84 -14.02
CA ASP A 79 12.17 -9.69 -15.00
C ASP A 79 11.44 -11.03 -15.20
N ILE A 80 11.07 -11.72 -14.10
CA ILE A 80 10.34 -12.99 -14.17
C ILE A 80 8.99 -12.81 -14.88
N LEU A 81 8.31 -11.69 -14.63
CA LEU A 81 7.01 -11.37 -15.19
C LEU A 81 7.08 -10.75 -16.58
N ARG A 82 8.30 -10.45 -17.08
CA ARG A 82 8.56 -9.74 -18.34
C ARG A 82 7.82 -8.39 -18.41
N ILE A 83 7.82 -7.67 -17.30
CA ILE A 83 7.24 -6.33 -17.19
C ILE A 83 8.36 -5.30 -17.37
N SER A 84 8.39 -4.61 -18.51
CA SER A 84 9.38 -3.59 -18.86
C SER A 84 8.94 -2.16 -18.52
N THR A 85 7.65 -1.96 -18.20
CA THR A 85 7.06 -0.64 -17.90
C THR A 85 7.08 -0.30 -16.41
N ALA A 86 7.79 -1.10 -15.59
CA ALA A 86 8.02 -0.84 -14.18
C ALA A 86 9.49 -0.49 -13.92
N ALA A 87 9.73 0.63 -13.25
CA ALA A 87 11.04 1.06 -12.77
C ALA A 87 11.06 1.12 -11.23
N PHE A 88 12.24 0.95 -10.62
CA PHE A 88 12.39 0.98 -9.17
C PHE A 88 13.56 1.88 -8.78
N VAL A 89 13.28 2.88 -7.96
CA VAL A 89 14.20 3.91 -7.48
C VAL A 89 14.44 3.71 -6.00
N GLN A 90 15.70 3.72 -5.58
CA GLN A 90 16.06 3.74 -4.18
C GLN A 90 16.08 5.19 -3.71
N SER A 91 15.16 5.55 -2.83
CA SER A 91 15.15 6.86 -2.17
C SER A 91 14.31 6.81 -0.91
N ASP A 92 14.64 7.70 0.02
CA ASP A 92 13.86 7.91 1.22
C ASP A 92 12.72 8.90 0.90
N LEU A 93 11.50 8.53 1.23
CA LEU A 93 10.33 9.39 1.00
C LEU A 93 10.35 10.68 1.84
N ARG A 94 11.12 10.71 2.93
CA ARG A 94 11.36 11.93 3.72
C ARG A 94 12.16 12.99 2.95
N GLN A 95 12.90 12.56 1.93
CA GLN A 95 13.75 13.36 1.05
C GLN A 95 13.23 13.32 -0.40
N LEU A 96 11.92 13.14 -0.59
CA LEU A 96 11.32 13.01 -1.91
C LEU A 96 11.54 14.26 -2.78
N ASP A 97 11.61 15.43 -2.16
CA ASP A 97 11.92 16.72 -2.79
C ASP A 97 13.28 16.72 -3.53
N GLU A 98 14.28 15.96 -3.06
CA GLU A 98 15.61 15.88 -3.72
C GLU A 98 15.55 15.18 -5.09
N ILE A 99 14.56 14.31 -5.30
CA ILE A 99 14.44 13.52 -6.54
C ILE A 99 13.22 13.91 -7.40
N LYS A 100 12.41 14.88 -6.98
CA LYS A 100 11.21 15.33 -7.73
C LYS A 100 11.52 15.63 -9.20
N ALA A 101 12.61 16.35 -9.48
CA ALA A 101 13.01 16.70 -10.85
C ALA A 101 13.30 15.48 -11.73
N GLN A 102 13.85 14.41 -11.16
CA GLN A 102 14.12 13.16 -11.86
C GLN A 102 12.86 12.33 -12.08
N LEU A 103 11.95 12.36 -11.10
CA LEU A 103 10.70 11.62 -11.16
C LEU A 103 9.72 12.23 -12.17
N GLY A 104 9.67 13.56 -12.27
CA GLY A 104 8.65 14.28 -13.06
C GLY A 104 7.26 14.11 -12.47
N HIS A 105 6.21 14.40 -13.27
CA HIS A 105 4.83 14.39 -12.78
C HIS A 105 4.09 13.09 -13.14
N PHE A 106 3.09 12.75 -12.31
CA PHE A 106 2.31 11.51 -12.40
C PHE A 106 0.82 11.81 -12.57
N ASP A 107 0.13 10.93 -13.28
CA ASP A 107 -1.33 10.96 -13.39
C ASP A 107 -1.99 10.40 -12.12
N GLN A 108 -1.29 9.49 -11.42
CA GLN A 108 -1.75 8.90 -10.18
C GLN A 108 -0.59 8.44 -9.30
N ILE A 109 -0.81 8.51 -7.98
CA ILE A 109 0.15 8.09 -6.96
C ILE A 109 -0.52 7.09 -6.04
N ILE A 110 0.17 5.99 -5.74
CA ILE A 110 -0.17 4.97 -4.76
C ILE A 110 0.67 5.23 -3.51
N CYS A 111 0.05 5.33 -2.35
CA CYS A 111 0.71 5.46 -1.05
C CYS A 111 -0.05 4.59 -0.03
N LEU A 112 0.32 3.31 0.06
CA LEU A 112 -0.44 2.35 0.86
C LEU A 112 0.39 1.86 2.05
N GLU A 113 -0.14 2.06 3.27
CA GLU A 113 0.51 1.70 4.54
C GLU A 113 1.95 2.23 4.57
N THR A 114 2.07 3.53 4.45
CA THR A 114 3.37 4.21 4.33
C THR A 114 3.45 5.47 5.19
N ILE A 115 2.39 6.28 5.20
CA ILE A 115 2.37 7.58 5.89
C ILE A 115 2.54 7.43 7.40
N GLU A 116 2.08 6.34 7.99
CA GLU A 116 2.19 6.03 9.41
C GLU A 116 3.63 5.77 9.89
N HIS A 117 4.57 5.56 8.95
CA HIS A 117 5.99 5.39 9.23
C HIS A 117 6.79 6.70 9.21
N ILE A 118 6.17 7.80 8.80
CA ILE A 118 6.83 9.10 8.59
C ILE A 118 6.23 10.13 9.53
N ARG A 119 7.09 10.80 10.32
CA ARG A 119 6.65 11.79 11.31
C ARG A 119 6.11 13.06 10.65
N ASP A 120 6.82 13.57 9.65
CA ASP A 120 6.37 14.74 8.88
C ASP A 120 5.47 14.29 7.71
N ASP A 121 4.28 13.82 8.07
CA ASP A 121 3.25 13.38 7.14
C ASP A 121 2.76 14.54 6.25
N LYS A 122 2.71 15.77 6.79
CA LYS A 122 2.35 16.97 6.02
C LYS A 122 3.36 17.26 4.92
N LYS A 123 4.67 17.13 5.21
CA LYS A 123 5.70 17.26 4.17
C LYS A 123 5.54 16.18 3.12
N LEU A 124 5.39 14.91 3.53
CA LEU A 124 5.22 13.80 2.59
C LEU A 124 4.04 14.05 1.65
N LEU A 125 2.86 14.41 2.18
CA LEU A 125 1.67 14.60 1.34
C LEU A 125 1.80 15.81 0.42
N ARG A 126 2.44 16.89 0.85
CA ARG A 126 2.78 18.01 -0.03
C ARG A 126 3.69 17.59 -1.16
N ASP A 127 4.75 16.84 -0.85
CA ASP A 127 5.70 16.34 -1.84
C ASP A 127 5.01 15.40 -2.86
N LEU A 128 4.11 14.54 -2.40
CA LEU A 128 3.32 13.67 -3.27
C LEU A 128 2.32 14.49 -4.12
N SER A 129 1.65 15.47 -3.52
CA SER A 129 0.74 16.35 -4.26
C SER A 129 1.48 17.14 -5.33
N ASP A 130 2.67 17.67 -5.04
CA ASP A 130 3.50 18.40 -6.01
C ASP A 130 3.86 17.53 -7.23
N LEU A 131 4.07 16.24 -7.01
CA LEU A 131 4.35 15.27 -8.08
C LEU A 131 3.12 14.89 -8.90
N LEU A 132 1.89 15.23 -8.47
CA LEU A 132 0.69 15.01 -9.26
C LEU A 132 0.52 16.09 -10.33
N LYS A 133 0.07 15.68 -11.51
CA LYS A 133 -0.49 16.59 -12.51
C LYS A 133 -1.80 17.21 -12.00
N PRO A 134 -2.21 18.39 -12.47
CA PRO A 134 -3.56 18.89 -12.23
C PRO A 134 -4.63 17.84 -12.60
N GLY A 135 -5.60 17.59 -11.71
CA GLY A 135 -6.58 16.52 -11.86
C GLY A 135 -6.05 15.10 -11.62
N GLY A 136 -4.77 14.95 -11.30
CA GLY A 136 -4.17 13.67 -10.89
C GLY A 136 -4.70 13.20 -9.53
N ARG A 137 -4.55 11.92 -9.23
CA ARG A 137 -5.11 11.31 -8.01
C ARG A 137 -4.07 10.70 -7.09
N LEU A 138 -4.29 10.84 -5.79
CA LEU A 138 -3.56 10.14 -4.74
C LEU A 138 -4.46 9.04 -4.16
N LEU A 139 -4.00 7.79 -4.20
CA LEU A 139 -4.65 6.64 -3.58
C LEU A 139 -3.88 6.30 -2.29
N LEU A 140 -4.52 6.49 -1.15
CA LEU A 140 -3.90 6.34 0.16
C LEU A 140 -4.64 5.31 1.01
N THR A 141 -3.90 4.40 1.65
CA THR A 141 -4.39 3.64 2.80
C THR A 141 -3.41 3.77 3.96
N THR A 142 -3.95 3.73 5.17
CA THR A 142 -3.16 3.76 6.40
C THR A 142 -3.97 3.10 7.51
N PRO A 143 -3.36 2.59 8.59
CA PRO A 143 -4.11 2.03 9.71
C PRO A 143 -5.16 3.01 10.25
N PHE A 144 -6.30 2.48 10.68
CA PHE A 144 -7.34 3.26 11.33
C PHE A 144 -7.05 3.38 12.83
N GLU A 145 -6.96 4.59 13.34
CA GLU A 145 -6.67 4.86 14.75
C GLU A 145 -7.67 4.19 15.71
N GLY A 146 -8.94 4.09 15.29
CA GLY A 146 -9.99 3.41 16.07
C GLY A 146 -9.92 1.88 16.09
N CYS A 147 -8.96 1.27 15.37
CA CYS A 147 -8.75 -0.17 15.38
C CYS A 147 -7.69 -0.55 16.43
N PRO A 148 -7.96 -1.55 17.30
CA PRO A 148 -6.93 -2.07 18.18
C PRO A 148 -5.71 -2.58 17.40
N PRO A 149 -4.48 -2.37 17.91
CA PRO A 149 -3.27 -2.89 17.28
C PRO A 149 -3.34 -4.40 17.04
N LEU A 150 -2.84 -4.86 15.90
CA LEU A 150 -2.71 -6.28 15.63
C LEU A 150 -1.58 -6.87 16.49
N ARG A 151 -1.62 -8.20 16.65
CA ARG A 151 -0.61 -8.93 17.43
C ARG A 151 0.82 -8.58 17.00
N GLY A 152 1.62 -8.05 17.94
CA GLY A 152 3.02 -7.70 17.74
C GLY A 152 3.26 -6.29 17.19
N ASP A 153 2.21 -5.50 16.92
CA ASP A 153 2.37 -4.11 16.56
C ASP A 153 2.86 -3.30 17.77
N GLN A 154 3.82 -2.42 17.53
CA GLN A 154 4.38 -1.50 18.51
C GLN A 154 4.72 -0.18 17.82
N LEU A 155 4.61 0.92 18.57
CA LEU A 155 5.10 2.21 18.09
C LEU A 155 6.62 2.26 18.21
N SER A 156 7.27 2.76 17.16
CA SER A 156 8.67 3.11 17.19
C SER A 156 8.83 4.58 17.57
N GLN A 157 9.83 4.83 18.42
CA GLN A 157 10.24 6.21 18.71
C GLN A 157 11.19 6.77 17.65
N GLN A 158 11.62 5.95 16.71
CA GLN A 158 12.51 6.32 15.60
C GLN A 158 11.85 5.94 14.28
N GLU A 159 12.18 6.69 13.22
CA GLU A 159 11.72 6.37 11.85
C GLU A 159 12.62 5.28 11.25
N ASP A 160 12.58 4.10 11.86
CA ASP A 160 13.39 2.92 11.54
C ASP A 160 12.62 1.88 10.69
N GLY A 161 11.43 2.27 10.20
CA GLY A 161 10.51 1.40 9.46
C GLY A 161 9.38 0.85 10.33
N GLY A 162 9.35 1.13 11.64
CA GLY A 162 8.20 0.90 12.51
C GLY A 162 7.15 2.01 12.39
N HIS A 163 5.95 1.76 12.91
CA HIS A 163 4.91 2.79 12.99
C HIS A 163 5.30 3.86 13.99
N VAL A 164 5.27 5.13 13.60
CA VAL A 164 5.48 6.28 14.51
C VAL A 164 4.18 6.77 15.11
N ARG A 165 3.06 6.28 14.61
CA ARG A 165 1.69 6.51 15.10
C ARG A 165 0.80 5.30 14.82
N TRP A 166 -0.30 5.18 15.58
CA TRP A 166 -1.21 4.03 15.43
C TRP A 166 -2.03 4.06 14.13
N GLY A 167 -2.24 5.23 13.56
CA GLY A 167 -3.01 5.40 12.35
C GLY A 167 -3.69 6.77 12.29
N TYR A 168 -4.76 6.83 11.50
CA TYR A 168 -5.52 8.05 11.24
C TYR A 168 -7.01 7.77 11.19
N THR A 169 -7.81 8.79 11.42
CA THR A 169 -9.23 8.81 11.05
C THR A 169 -9.41 9.33 9.62
N HIS A 170 -10.60 9.16 9.03
CA HIS A 170 -10.92 9.81 7.76
C HIS A 170 -10.82 11.34 7.85
N GLN A 171 -11.17 11.91 9.02
CA GLN A 171 -11.08 13.35 9.25
C GLN A 171 -9.63 13.84 9.18
N ASP A 172 -8.69 13.14 9.81
CA ASP A 172 -7.27 13.50 9.78
C ASP A 172 -6.72 13.51 8.35
N ILE A 173 -7.04 12.48 7.57
CA ILE A 173 -6.58 12.40 6.17
C ILE A 173 -7.26 13.46 5.30
N ARG A 174 -8.54 13.79 5.55
CA ARG A 174 -9.23 14.85 4.83
C ARG A 174 -8.56 16.21 5.07
N GLU A 175 -8.22 16.52 6.32
CA GLU A 175 -7.51 17.74 6.67
C GLU A 175 -6.12 17.81 6.01
N LEU A 176 -5.39 16.70 6.03
CA LEU A 176 -4.10 16.60 5.35
C LEU A 176 -4.23 16.76 3.82
N PHE A 177 -5.27 16.21 3.21
CA PHE A 177 -5.54 16.38 1.78
C PHE A 177 -5.87 17.84 1.45
N ASP A 178 -6.73 18.49 2.23
CA ASP A 178 -7.08 19.90 2.04
C ASP A 178 -5.85 20.80 2.16
N ASP A 179 -4.99 20.59 3.15
CA ASP A 179 -3.73 21.32 3.35
C ASP A 179 -2.77 21.19 2.15
N CYS A 180 -2.91 20.11 1.35
CA CYS A 180 -2.06 19.84 0.19
C CYS A 180 -2.74 20.11 -1.16
N GLY A 181 -3.95 20.72 -1.17
CA GLY A 181 -4.69 21.05 -2.37
C GLY A 181 -5.31 19.83 -3.08
N LEU A 182 -5.66 18.81 -2.32
CA LEU A 182 -6.35 17.61 -2.80
C LEU A 182 -7.81 17.63 -2.33
N ASP A 183 -8.75 17.40 -3.26
CA ASP A 183 -10.16 17.21 -2.93
C ASP A 183 -10.44 15.73 -2.66
N THR A 184 -11.00 15.41 -1.51
CA THR A 184 -11.38 14.03 -1.18
C THR A 184 -12.58 13.58 -2.03
N VAL A 185 -12.42 12.48 -2.76
CA VAL A 185 -13.47 11.93 -3.64
C VAL A 185 -13.90 10.51 -3.28
N VAL A 186 -13.12 9.81 -2.48
CA VAL A 186 -13.45 8.48 -1.94
C VAL A 186 -13.03 8.42 -0.49
N GLU A 187 -13.95 7.94 0.35
CA GLU A 187 -13.72 7.60 1.76
C GLU A 187 -14.27 6.20 2.00
N GLU A 188 -13.39 5.24 2.17
CA GLU A 188 -13.72 3.83 2.41
C GLU A 188 -12.85 3.28 3.54
N TYR A 189 -13.13 2.05 3.91
CA TYR A 189 -12.30 1.25 4.80
C TYR A 189 -11.76 0.02 4.06
N ALA A 190 -10.67 -0.53 4.57
CA ALA A 190 -10.08 -1.77 4.08
C ALA A 190 -9.74 -2.71 5.24
N SER A 191 -9.72 -4.02 4.96
CA SER A 191 -9.38 -5.10 5.88
C SER A 191 -10.29 -5.12 7.11
N GLY A 192 -11.31 -5.96 7.05
CA GLY A 192 -12.28 -6.14 8.13
C GLY A 192 -11.82 -7.13 9.20
N VAL A 193 -12.76 -7.57 10.03
CA VAL A 193 -12.50 -8.43 11.19
C VAL A 193 -11.89 -9.77 10.81
N LEU A 194 -12.34 -10.39 9.71
CA LEU A 194 -11.80 -11.70 9.30
C LEU A 194 -10.34 -11.57 8.86
N SER A 195 -10.00 -10.53 8.09
CA SER A 195 -8.62 -10.24 7.71
C SER A 195 -7.73 -9.98 8.92
N GLN A 196 -8.21 -9.23 9.90
CA GLN A 196 -7.50 -8.98 11.16
C GLN A 196 -7.22 -10.30 11.92
N GLN A 197 -8.23 -11.18 12.04
CA GLN A 197 -8.04 -12.47 12.72
C GLN A 197 -7.09 -13.40 11.96
N ILE A 198 -7.15 -13.41 10.62
CA ILE A 198 -6.21 -14.19 9.80
C ILE A 198 -4.77 -13.68 9.99
N VAL A 199 -4.54 -12.37 10.04
CA VAL A 199 -3.22 -11.78 10.32
C VAL A 199 -2.74 -12.16 11.72
N ASN A 200 -3.59 -12.00 12.74
CA ASN A 200 -3.23 -12.34 14.12
C ASN A 200 -2.87 -13.82 14.26
N LEU A 201 -3.62 -14.71 13.61
CA LEU A 201 -3.34 -16.13 13.58
C LEU A 201 -2.02 -16.43 12.84
N GLN A 202 -1.81 -15.81 11.66
CA GLN A 202 -0.57 -15.97 10.91
C GLN A 202 0.64 -15.52 11.73
N ARG A 203 0.57 -14.35 12.37
CA ARG A 203 1.65 -13.84 13.22
C ARG A 203 1.91 -14.75 14.42
N ALA A 204 0.85 -15.28 15.07
CA ALA A 204 0.97 -16.22 16.18
C ALA A 204 1.69 -17.52 15.78
N ILE A 205 1.35 -18.10 14.64
CA ILE A 205 2.00 -19.34 14.17
C ILE A 205 3.41 -19.05 13.62
N SER A 206 3.61 -17.88 13.03
CA SER A 206 4.92 -17.48 12.47
C SER A 206 6.02 -17.32 13.50
N THR A 207 5.68 -17.20 14.80
CA THR A 207 6.69 -17.27 15.87
C THR A 207 7.37 -18.64 15.94
N ILE A 208 6.68 -19.70 15.50
CA ILE A 208 7.21 -21.07 15.41
C ILE A 208 7.85 -21.28 14.02
N SER A 209 7.12 -20.99 12.96
CA SER A 209 7.59 -21.11 11.59
C SER A 209 6.80 -20.19 10.64
N PRO A 210 7.47 -19.26 9.94
CA PRO A 210 6.81 -18.41 8.95
C PRO A 210 6.13 -19.18 7.81
N LEU A 211 6.71 -20.33 7.42
CA LEU A 211 6.11 -21.21 6.40
C LEU A 211 4.82 -21.86 6.91
N LEU A 212 4.83 -22.35 8.15
CA LEU A 212 3.65 -22.96 8.76
C LEU A 212 2.53 -21.91 8.92
N GLY A 213 2.87 -20.70 9.39
CA GLY A 213 1.92 -19.58 9.47
C GLY A 213 1.24 -19.30 8.14
N TRP A 214 2.03 -19.25 7.06
CA TRP A 214 1.49 -19.04 5.71
C TRP A 214 0.63 -20.21 5.23
N VAL A 215 1.08 -21.47 5.38
CA VAL A 215 0.36 -22.67 4.92
C VAL A 215 -1.00 -22.80 5.62
N VAL A 216 -1.04 -22.59 6.93
CA VAL A 216 -2.28 -22.72 7.73
C VAL A 216 -3.27 -21.62 7.39
N THR A 217 -2.81 -20.38 7.20
CA THR A 217 -3.71 -19.24 6.97
C THR A 217 -4.07 -19.02 5.51
N PHE A 218 -3.33 -19.62 4.56
CA PHE A 218 -3.60 -19.45 3.13
C PHE A 218 -5.03 -19.86 2.71
N PRO A 219 -5.58 -21.02 3.09
CA PRO A 219 -6.96 -21.37 2.73
C PRO A 219 -8.00 -20.45 3.38
N LEU A 220 -7.73 -19.88 4.56
CA LEU A 220 -8.64 -18.97 5.24
C LEU A 220 -8.83 -17.64 4.50
N ARG A 221 -7.92 -17.28 3.59
CA ARG A 221 -8.03 -16.05 2.78
C ARG A 221 -9.27 -16.02 1.88
N VAL A 222 -9.88 -17.16 1.60
CA VAL A 222 -11.18 -17.21 0.92
C VAL A 222 -12.25 -16.44 1.71
N CYS A 223 -12.18 -16.46 3.04
CA CYS A 223 -13.11 -15.74 3.90
C CYS A 223 -13.02 -14.20 3.76
N GLN A 224 -11.91 -13.67 3.23
CA GLN A 224 -11.78 -12.23 2.96
C GLN A 224 -12.82 -11.73 1.93
N CYS A 225 -13.41 -12.62 1.13
CA CYS A 225 -14.46 -12.22 0.18
C CYS A 225 -15.74 -11.74 0.89
N VAL A 226 -16.07 -12.30 2.05
CA VAL A 226 -17.26 -11.96 2.85
C VAL A 226 -16.95 -11.04 4.02
N ASP A 227 -15.67 -10.69 4.22
CA ASP A 227 -15.19 -9.88 5.34
C ASP A 227 -15.95 -8.53 5.49
N PRO A 228 -16.24 -7.76 4.42
CA PRO A 228 -16.99 -6.52 4.56
C PRO A 228 -18.38 -6.72 5.17
N ALA A 229 -19.09 -7.76 4.76
CA ALA A 229 -20.43 -8.04 5.29
C ALA A 229 -20.37 -8.46 6.77
N VAL A 230 -19.42 -9.32 7.13
CA VAL A 230 -19.22 -9.78 8.51
C VAL A 230 -18.80 -8.62 9.42
N THR A 231 -17.87 -7.79 8.98
CA THR A 231 -17.38 -6.62 9.73
C THR A 231 -18.51 -5.64 10.03
N ASN A 232 -19.33 -5.32 9.02
CA ASN A 232 -20.47 -4.43 9.19
C ASN A 232 -21.55 -5.04 10.13
N MET A 233 -21.82 -6.33 9.98
CA MET A 233 -22.80 -7.05 10.83
C MET A 233 -22.37 -7.03 12.31
N LEU A 234 -21.08 -7.24 12.57
CA LEU A 234 -20.51 -7.25 13.91
C LEU A 234 -20.21 -5.85 14.44
N LYS A 235 -20.35 -4.82 13.62
CA LYS A 235 -19.93 -3.44 13.94
C LYS A 235 -18.48 -3.37 14.46
N HIS A 236 -17.62 -4.24 13.92
CA HIS A 236 -16.22 -4.29 14.32
C HIS A 236 -15.44 -3.17 13.61
N PRO A 237 -14.46 -2.53 14.27
CA PRO A 237 -13.64 -1.53 13.61
C PRO A 237 -12.84 -2.13 12.45
N TRP A 238 -12.74 -1.39 11.36
CA TRP A 238 -11.90 -1.71 10.22
C TRP A 238 -10.43 -1.51 10.56
N LEU A 239 -9.55 -2.22 9.88
CA LEU A 239 -8.11 -2.11 10.12
C LEU A 239 -7.52 -0.83 9.55
N SER A 240 -7.92 -0.45 8.34
CA SER A 240 -7.32 0.68 7.62
C SER A 240 -8.40 1.61 7.07
N VAL A 241 -8.14 2.90 7.09
CA VAL A 241 -8.83 3.89 6.26
C VAL A 241 -8.26 3.85 4.84
N ALA A 242 -9.09 4.14 3.85
CA ALA A 242 -8.73 4.07 2.44
C ALA A 242 -9.38 5.23 1.69
N MET A 243 -8.58 6.13 1.13
CA MET A 243 -9.04 7.39 0.58
C MET A 243 -8.44 7.69 -0.80
N VAL A 244 -9.20 8.43 -1.61
CA VAL A 244 -8.70 8.98 -2.87
C VAL A 244 -8.87 10.49 -2.85
N GLY A 245 -7.75 11.21 -3.05
CA GLY A 245 -7.71 12.65 -3.26
C GLY A 245 -7.45 12.99 -4.72
N LEU A 246 -8.12 14.00 -5.25
CA LEU A 246 -7.86 14.58 -6.57
C LEU A 246 -7.16 15.91 -6.42
N LYS A 247 -6.05 16.12 -7.16
CA LYS A 247 -5.36 17.40 -7.18
C LYS A 247 -6.23 18.46 -7.87
N ARG A 248 -6.44 19.58 -7.16
CA ARG A 248 -7.17 20.71 -7.71
C ARG A 248 -6.52 21.20 -9.01
N ALA A 249 -7.35 21.52 -9.98
CA ALA A 249 -6.89 22.23 -11.18
C ALA A 249 -6.64 23.69 -10.79
N THR A 250 -5.37 24.08 -10.69
CA THR A 250 -4.99 25.49 -10.53
C THR A 250 -4.89 26.14 -11.90
#